data_efcec142433664204f2f8b3c78bf3d0f
#
_entry.id   efcec142433664204f2f8b3c78bf3d0f
#
_cell.length_a   1.000
_cell.length_b   1.000
_cell.length_c   1.000
_cell.angle_alpha   90.00
_cell.angle_beta   90.00
_cell.angle_gamma   90.00
#
_symmetry.space_group_name_H-M   'P 1'
#
loop_
_entity.id
_entity.type
_entity.pdbx_description
1 polymer ?
#
loop_
_entity_poly.entity_id
_entity_poly.type
_entity_poly.pdbx_seq_one_letter_code
_entity_poly.pdbx_strand_id
1 'polypeptide(L)'
;FETEAAGSRTCARKVTEMGREADLVLSADYTVVDDLLIPDHADWNIQFARNAMVIAYTDDAKYAEEINADNWYEVLTRGDVAYGHSEPDADPCGYRTLMVWQLAEMHYDEPGLYDKLDAMCPPENVRPKSVELIVLLESGDMDYAFEYRSVAVQHGLKFLELPEEINLSMVEHAGFYQQATVELSGTEPGSKATKTGKPIVYGITLLKDAPHREAALAFVSFLIGPDGQAIMARQGQPPIIPATCPQKGILPDLLKDAVQ
;
A
#
# COMPACT_ATOMS: atom_id res chain seq x y z
N PHE A 1 -16.42 -19.28 1.76
CA PHE A 1 -15.66 -18.43 0.82
C PHE A 1 -14.45 -19.19 0.32
N GLU A 2 -14.22 -19.15 -0.99
CA GLU A 2 -12.96 -19.55 -1.60
C GLU A 2 -12.19 -18.28 -1.97
N THR A 3 -10.92 -18.25 -1.65
CA THR A 3 -10.06 -17.08 -1.92
C THR A 3 -8.80 -17.48 -2.67
N GLU A 4 -8.43 -16.69 -3.65
CA GLU A 4 -7.19 -16.83 -4.37
C GLU A 4 -6.39 -15.51 -4.25
N ALA A 5 -5.22 -15.56 -3.63
CA ALA A 5 -4.37 -14.38 -3.40
C ALA A 5 -3.20 -14.34 -4.39
N ALA A 6 -3.00 -13.17 -5.00
CA ALA A 6 -1.85 -12.84 -5.85
C ALA A 6 -1.68 -11.31 -5.91
N GLY A 7 -0.65 -10.83 -6.62
CA GLY A 7 -0.54 -9.40 -6.89
C GLY A 7 -1.79 -8.87 -7.62
N SER A 8 -2.20 -7.63 -7.32
CA SER A 8 -3.45 -7.03 -7.83
C SER A 8 -3.63 -7.18 -9.35
N ARG A 9 -2.61 -6.83 -10.13
CA ARG A 9 -2.64 -6.98 -11.59
C ARG A 9 -2.75 -8.45 -12.04
N THR A 10 -2.10 -9.37 -11.31
CA THR A 10 -2.20 -10.81 -11.59
C THR A 10 -3.61 -11.32 -11.34
N CYS A 11 -4.28 -10.91 -10.25
CA CYS A 11 -5.68 -11.26 -10.00
C CYS A 11 -6.60 -10.75 -11.11
N ALA A 12 -6.45 -9.50 -11.52
CA ALA A 12 -7.23 -8.94 -12.62
C ALA A 12 -7.00 -9.70 -13.93
N ARG A 13 -5.74 -10.01 -14.30
CA ARG A 13 -5.41 -10.75 -15.52
C ARG A 13 -5.91 -12.19 -15.52
N LYS A 14 -6.02 -12.85 -14.37
CA LYS A 14 -6.66 -14.16 -14.29
C LYS A 14 -8.11 -14.10 -14.78
N VAL A 15 -8.83 -13.04 -14.49
CA VAL A 15 -10.20 -12.82 -14.99
C VAL A 15 -10.16 -12.45 -16.48
N THR A 16 -9.38 -11.42 -16.85
CA THR A 16 -9.43 -10.82 -18.21
C THR A 16 -8.78 -11.67 -19.29
N GLU A 17 -7.67 -12.37 -18.97
CA GLU A 17 -6.88 -13.11 -19.97
C GLU A 17 -7.09 -14.62 -19.87
N MET A 18 -7.34 -15.15 -18.68
CA MET A 18 -7.46 -16.59 -18.44
C MET A 18 -8.90 -17.07 -18.25
N GLY A 19 -9.89 -16.16 -18.25
CA GLY A 19 -11.30 -16.49 -18.04
C GLY A 19 -11.58 -17.13 -16.69
N ARG A 20 -10.79 -16.79 -15.65
CA ARG A 20 -11.00 -17.33 -14.31
C ARG A 20 -12.34 -16.85 -13.75
N GLU A 21 -13.20 -17.77 -13.39
CA GLU A 21 -14.47 -17.48 -12.75
C GLU A 21 -14.24 -16.97 -11.32
N ALA A 22 -14.88 -15.88 -10.97
CA ALA A 22 -14.89 -15.31 -9.63
C ALA A 22 -16.10 -14.40 -9.45
N ASP A 23 -16.51 -14.18 -8.20
CA ASP A 23 -17.57 -13.25 -7.86
C ASP A 23 -17.06 -11.82 -7.69
N LEU A 24 -15.97 -11.68 -6.96
CA LEU A 24 -15.39 -10.40 -6.55
C LEU A 24 -13.90 -10.33 -6.88
N VAL A 25 -13.45 -9.14 -7.21
CA VAL A 25 -12.02 -8.80 -7.21
C VAL A 25 -11.78 -7.71 -6.17
N LEU A 26 -10.88 -8.00 -5.21
CA LEU A 26 -10.35 -7.05 -4.25
C LEU A 26 -8.93 -6.73 -4.66
N SER A 27 -8.61 -5.45 -4.74
CA SER A 27 -7.30 -4.96 -5.19
C SER A 27 -6.68 -4.04 -4.16
N ALA A 28 -5.41 -4.25 -3.84
CA ALA A 28 -4.61 -3.32 -3.03
C ALA A 28 -4.21 -2.03 -3.79
N ASP A 29 -4.62 -1.95 -5.06
CA ASP A 29 -4.48 -0.78 -5.92
C ASP A 29 -5.80 -0.63 -6.71
N TYR A 30 -6.63 0.34 -6.31
CA TYR A 30 -7.94 0.57 -6.92
C TYR A 30 -7.85 0.85 -8.42
N THR A 31 -6.74 1.45 -8.90
CA THR A 31 -6.57 1.74 -10.34
C THR A 31 -6.50 0.47 -11.18
N VAL A 32 -6.13 -0.66 -10.60
CA VAL A 32 -6.15 -1.95 -11.31
C VAL A 32 -7.57 -2.36 -11.69
N VAL A 33 -8.56 -2.07 -10.84
CA VAL A 33 -9.97 -2.31 -11.16
C VAL A 33 -10.41 -1.39 -12.31
N ASP A 34 -10.08 -0.09 -12.20
CA ASP A 34 -10.46 0.90 -13.21
C ASP A 34 -9.81 0.62 -14.58
N ASP A 35 -8.52 0.27 -14.58
CA ASP A 35 -7.73 0.11 -15.81
C ASP A 35 -7.94 -1.23 -16.53
N LEU A 36 -8.20 -2.33 -15.78
CA LEU A 36 -8.19 -3.68 -16.33
C LEU A 36 -9.56 -4.38 -16.30
N LEU A 37 -10.48 -3.96 -15.44
CA LEU A 37 -11.76 -4.64 -15.30
C LEU A 37 -12.94 -3.80 -15.82
N ILE A 38 -12.89 -2.49 -15.68
CA ILE A 38 -13.94 -1.59 -16.16
C ILE A 38 -13.61 -1.11 -17.58
N PRO A 39 -14.56 -1.11 -18.52
CA PRO A 39 -15.96 -1.50 -18.35
C PRO A 39 -16.26 -2.96 -18.69
N ASP A 40 -15.32 -3.74 -19.20
CA ASP A 40 -15.61 -5.02 -19.85
C ASP A 40 -16.04 -6.11 -18.87
N HIS A 41 -15.40 -6.19 -17.70
CA HIS A 41 -15.60 -7.24 -16.69
C HIS A 41 -16.33 -6.77 -15.44
N ALA A 42 -16.36 -5.45 -15.19
CA ALA A 42 -17.01 -4.84 -14.03
C ALA A 42 -17.61 -3.47 -14.41
N ASP A 43 -18.57 -2.98 -13.61
CA ASP A 43 -19.24 -1.71 -13.88
C ASP A 43 -18.86 -0.60 -12.88
N TRP A 44 -18.31 -0.95 -11.73
CA TRP A 44 -18.02 -0.01 -10.65
C TRP A 44 -16.83 -0.46 -9.81
N ASN A 45 -16.26 0.49 -9.05
CA ASN A 45 -15.14 0.28 -8.14
C ASN A 45 -15.39 1.03 -6.83
N ILE A 46 -15.60 0.30 -5.73
CA ILE A 46 -15.73 0.90 -4.40
C ILE A 46 -14.35 0.92 -3.74
N GLN A 47 -13.88 2.13 -3.44
CA GLN A 47 -12.68 2.38 -2.65
C GLN A 47 -13.07 2.35 -1.17
N PHE A 48 -12.58 1.36 -0.42
CA PHE A 48 -13.11 1.04 0.91
C PHE A 48 -12.11 1.15 2.06
N ALA A 49 -10.83 1.07 1.76
CA ALA A 49 -9.76 1.17 2.76
C ALA A 49 -8.49 1.73 2.13
N ARG A 50 -7.54 2.09 2.97
CA ARG A 50 -6.21 2.58 2.57
C ARG A 50 -5.13 1.87 3.36
N ASN A 51 -3.90 2.09 2.93
CA ASN A 51 -2.70 1.74 3.68
C ASN A 51 -1.77 2.95 3.71
N ALA A 52 -0.73 2.87 4.50
CA ALA A 52 0.30 3.89 4.60
C ALA A 52 1.67 3.24 4.63
N MET A 53 2.68 3.96 4.19
CA MET A 53 4.07 3.66 4.49
C MET A 53 4.38 4.14 5.90
N VAL A 54 5.05 3.30 6.68
CA VAL A 54 5.48 3.57 8.05
C VAL A 54 6.93 3.14 8.23
N ILE A 55 7.56 3.55 9.32
CA ILE A 55 8.84 3.01 9.76
C ILE A 55 8.56 2.05 10.91
N ALA A 56 8.70 0.74 10.66
CA ALA A 56 8.51 -0.31 11.65
C ALA A 56 9.78 -0.55 12.47
N TYR A 57 9.64 -0.89 13.75
CA TYR A 57 10.75 -1.16 14.67
C TYR A 57 10.30 -1.98 15.88
N THR A 58 11.24 -2.43 16.69
CA THR A 58 11.01 -3.11 17.98
C THR A 58 11.38 -2.21 19.16
N ASP A 59 11.04 -2.63 20.37
CA ASP A 59 11.42 -1.90 21.59
C ASP A 59 12.95 -1.76 21.76
N ASP A 60 13.72 -2.68 21.19
CA ASP A 60 15.18 -2.73 21.29
C ASP A 60 15.90 -1.91 20.22
N ALA A 61 15.17 -1.25 19.30
CA ALA A 61 15.76 -0.42 18.26
C ALA A 61 16.51 0.77 18.87
N LYS A 62 17.67 1.08 18.31
CA LYS A 62 18.43 2.24 18.74
C LYS A 62 17.63 3.53 18.59
N TYR A 63 17.64 4.36 19.60
CA TYR A 63 16.90 5.63 19.61
C TYR A 63 15.37 5.52 19.49
N ALA A 64 14.79 4.34 19.85
CA ALA A 64 13.35 4.11 19.79
C ALA A 64 12.50 5.12 20.59
N GLU A 65 13.07 5.69 21.66
CA GLU A 65 12.40 6.72 22.48
C GLU A 65 12.60 8.16 21.95
N GLU A 66 13.51 8.35 20.98
CA GLU A 66 13.80 9.67 20.41
C GLU A 66 13.10 9.90 19.07
N ILE A 67 12.97 8.82 18.27
CA ILE A 67 12.43 8.88 16.90
C ILE A 67 10.99 9.36 16.87
N ASN A 68 10.70 10.32 16.00
CA ASN A 68 9.36 10.85 15.79
C ASN A 68 9.20 11.35 14.33
N ALA A 69 8.00 11.81 13.98
CA ALA A 69 7.67 12.24 12.63
C ALA A 69 8.54 13.41 12.12
N ASP A 70 9.09 14.22 12.99
CA ASP A 70 9.87 15.41 12.60
C ASP A 70 11.37 15.14 12.47
N ASN A 71 11.89 14.04 13.04
CA ASN A 71 13.34 13.78 13.13
C ASN A 71 13.79 12.39 12.64
N TRP A 72 12.90 11.55 12.13
CA TRP A 72 13.21 10.17 11.75
C TRP A 72 14.38 10.07 10.76
N TYR A 73 14.46 10.98 9.82
CA TYR A 73 15.53 11.00 8.81
C TYR A 73 16.90 11.37 9.41
N GLU A 74 16.93 12.19 10.48
CA GLU A 74 18.14 12.44 11.23
C GLU A 74 18.57 11.21 12.05
N VAL A 75 17.60 10.53 12.69
CA VAL A 75 17.86 9.31 13.47
C VAL A 75 18.37 8.20 12.56
N LEU A 76 17.69 7.89 11.45
CA LEU A 76 18.09 6.84 10.51
C LEU A 76 19.48 7.08 9.92
N THR A 77 19.87 8.35 9.73
CA THR A 77 21.18 8.70 9.17
C THR A 77 22.28 8.87 10.23
N ARG A 78 22.08 8.35 11.44
CA ARG A 78 23.18 8.16 12.43
C ARG A 78 24.00 6.93 12.02
N GLY A 79 25.30 7.03 12.09
CA GLY A 79 26.21 6.02 11.54
C GLY A 79 26.21 4.65 12.25
N ASP A 80 25.46 4.52 13.35
CA ASP A 80 25.29 3.29 14.13
C ASP A 80 23.88 2.69 14.03
N VAL A 81 22.97 3.29 13.26
CA VAL A 81 21.60 2.83 13.03
C VAL A 81 21.53 1.98 11.77
N ALA A 82 20.96 0.78 11.87
CA ALA A 82 20.69 -0.09 10.75
C ALA A 82 19.22 0.03 10.30
N TYR A 83 18.98 0.41 9.05
CA TYR A 83 17.62 0.43 8.49
C TYR A 83 17.60 -0.14 7.08
N GLY A 84 16.41 -0.53 6.62
CA GLY A 84 16.27 -1.18 5.33
C GLY A 84 14.88 -1.05 4.71
N HIS A 85 14.80 -1.56 3.49
CA HIS A 85 13.56 -1.65 2.71
C HIS A 85 13.57 -2.88 1.81
N SER A 86 12.45 -3.18 1.16
CA SER A 86 12.40 -4.24 0.15
C SER A 86 12.95 -3.77 -1.20
N GLU A 87 13.37 -4.73 -2.03
CA GLU A 87 13.91 -4.48 -3.37
C GLU A 87 12.86 -3.81 -4.27
N PRO A 88 13.13 -2.60 -4.80
CA PRO A 88 12.15 -1.83 -5.58
C PRO A 88 11.62 -2.55 -6.82
N ASP A 89 12.46 -3.32 -7.52
CA ASP A 89 12.05 -4.09 -8.69
C ASP A 89 11.20 -5.32 -8.36
N ALA A 90 11.34 -5.85 -7.15
CA ALA A 90 10.67 -7.08 -6.73
C ALA A 90 9.40 -6.86 -5.90
N ASP A 91 9.34 -5.78 -5.13
CA ASP A 91 8.28 -5.51 -4.14
C ASP A 91 7.79 -4.06 -4.20
N PRO A 92 6.47 -3.83 -4.32
CA PRO A 92 5.89 -2.48 -4.28
C PRO A 92 6.23 -1.66 -3.03
N CYS A 93 6.47 -2.29 -1.88
CA CYS A 93 6.92 -1.60 -0.67
C CYS A 93 8.26 -0.90 -0.91
N GLY A 94 9.19 -1.54 -1.63
CA GLY A 94 10.51 -0.99 -1.94
C GLY A 94 10.45 0.29 -2.77
N TYR A 95 9.80 0.28 -3.94
CA TYR A 95 9.71 1.51 -4.72
C TYR A 95 8.90 2.60 -4.04
N ARG A 96 7.92 2.25 -3.18
CA ARG A 96 7.20 3.22 -2.37
C ARG A 96 8.07 3.83 -1.28
N THR A 97 9.01 3.08 -0.73
CA THR A 97 10.02 3.63 0.20
C THR A 97 10.86 4.70 -0.48
N LEU A 98 11.34 4.44 -1.70
CA LEU A 98 12.10 5.44 -2.46
C LEU A 98 11.25 6.70 -2.77
N MET A 99 9.95 6.52 -3.03
CA MET A 99 9.02 7.64 -3.18
C MET A 99 8.85 8.43 -1.87
N VAL A 100 8.72 7.75 -0.73
CA VAL A 100 8.67 8.40 0.59
C VAL A 100 9.91 9.25 0.84
N TRP A 101 11.10 8.77 0.48
CA TRP A 101 12.35 9.54 0.64
C TRP A 101 12.38 10.80 -0.23
N GLN A 102 11.94 10.70 -1.50
CA GLN A 102 11.80 11.86 -2.39
C GLN A 102 10.78 12.88 -1.86
N LEU A 103 9.63 12.40 -1.39
CA LEU A 103 8.60 13.25 -0.81
C LEU A 103 9.07 13.90 0.51
N ALA A 104 9.84 13.17 1.31
CA ALA A 104 10.42 13.69 2.55
C ALA A 104 11.43 14.83 2.27
N GLU A 105 12.29 14.68 1.27
CA GLU A 105 13.22 15.75 0.84
C GLU A 105 12.46 17.04 0.53
N MET A 106 11.34 16.94 -0.19
CA MET A 106 10.50 18.08 -0.53
C MET A 106 9.71 18.63 0.68
N HIS A 107 9.16 17.73 1.51
CA HIS A 107 8.29 18.10 2.63
C HIS A 107 9.06 18.82 3.75
N TYR A 108 10.27 18.33 4.07
CA TYR A 108 11.11 18.92 5.12
C TYR A 108 12.03 20.03 4.61
N ASP A 109 12.03 20.31 3.29
CA ASP A 109 12.93 21.28 2.64
C ASP A 109 14.42 20.98 2.94
N GLU A 110 14.79 19.69 2.85
CA GLU A 110 16.13 19.15 3.15
C GLU A 110 16.81 18.63 1.87
N PRO A 111 17.43 19.49 1.03
CA PRO A 111 18.04 19.08 -0.23
C PRO A 111 19.13 18.02 -0.05
N GLY A 112 19.05 16.93 -0.83
CA GLY A 112 19.98 15.80 -0.76
C GLY A 112 19.62 14.75 0.29
N LEU A 113 18.45 14.87 0.93
CA LEU A 113 17.97 13.87 1.89
C LEU A 113 17.78 12.50 1.24
N TYR A 114 17.21 12.45 0.03
CA TYR A 114 17.08 11.20 -0.70
C TYR A 114 18.42 10.49 -0.89
N ASP A 115 19.40 11.20 -1.45
CA ASP A 115 20.73 10.64 -1.69
C ASP A 115 21.43 10.19 -0.40
N LYS A 116 21.22 10.92 0.70
CA LYS A 116 21.76 10.58 2.01
C LYS A 116 21.13 9.29 2.57
N LEU A 117 19.82 9.16 2.48
CA LEU A 117 19.11 7.94 2.91
C LEU A 117 19.51 6.73 2.05
N ASP A 118 19.61 6.89 0.74
CA ASP A 118 20.04 5.83 -0.16
C ASP A 118 21.48 5.38 0.14
N ALA A 119 22.41 6.32 0.26
CA ALA A 119 23.81 6.02 0.54
C ALA A 119 24.06 5.35 1.92
N MET A 120 23.19 5.60 2.90
CA MET A 120 23.30 5.04 4.25
C MET A 120 22.46 3.77 4.46
N CYS A 121 21.71 3.33 3.44
CA CYS A 121 21.02 2.05 3.40
C CYS A 121 21.82 1.07 2.55
N PRO A 122 22.73 0.26 3.14
CA PRO A 122 23.60 -0.60 2.35
C PRO A 122 22.83 -1.76 1.70
N PRO A 123 23.31 -2.32 0.58
CA PRO A 123 22.62 -3.39 -0.17
C PRO A 123 22.25 -4.61 0.69
N GLU A 124 23.01 -4.92 1.71
CA GLU A 124 22.71 -6.01 2.66
C GLU A 124 21.47 -5.76 3.52
N ASN A 125 20.98 -4.53 3.59
CA ASN A 125 19.74 -4.16 4.28
C ASN A 125 18.54 -4.13 3.32
N VAL A 126 18.75 -4.35 2.03
CA VAL A 126 17.68 -4.50 1.04
C VAL A 126 17.30 -5.97 0.92
N ARG A 127 16.01 -6.30 1.03
CA ARG A 127 15.50 -7.67 0.96
C ARG A 127 14.55 -7.83 -0.21
N PRO A 128 14.50 -9.00 -0.87
CA PRO A 128 13.59 -9.26 -1.98
C PRO A 128 12.12 -8.97 -1.66
N LYS A 129 11.72 -9.18 -0.40
CA LYS A 129 10.34 -8.93 0.07
C LYS A 129 10.34 -8.21 1.40
N SER A 130 9.38 -7.33 1.60
CA SER A 130 9.23 -6.57 2.84
C SER A 130 9.05 -7.47 4.08
N VAL A 131 8.32 -8.56 3.96
CA VAL A 131 8.15 -9.52 5.08
C VAL A 131 9.47 -10.13 5.58
N GLU A 132 10.53 -10.11 4.79
CA GLU A 132 11.86 -10.58 5.24
C GLU A 132 12.54 -9.58 6.18
N LEU A 133 12.17 -8.30 6.11
CA LEU A 133 12.65 -7.26 7.02
C LEU A 133 12.15 -7.47 8.45
N ILE A 134 10.96 -8.06 8.61
CA ILE A 134 10.37 -8.35 9.92
C ILE A 134 11.29 -9.27 10.72
N VAL A 135 11.85 -10.30 10.08
CA VAL A 135 12.77 -11.23 10.73
C VAL A 135 14.02 -10.51 11.23
N LEU A 136 14.54 -9.53 10.46
CA LEU A 136 15.71 -8.74 10.85
C LEU A 136 15.41 -7.79 12.02
N LEU A 137 14.21 -7.21 12.06
CA LEU A 137 13.77 -6.39 13.18
C LEU A 137 13.63 -7.26 14.46
N GLU A 138 12.99 -8.42 14.34
CA GLU A 138 12.74 -9.32 15.48
C GLU A 138 14.05 -9.95 16.00
N SER A 139 15.06 -10.17 15.15
CA SER A 139 16.37 -10.68 15.55
C SER A 139 17.30 -9.60 16.13
N GLY A 140 16.96 -8.31 15.93
CA GLY A 140 17.83 -7.18 16.29
C GLY A 140 19.00 -6.93 15.32
N ASP A 141 18.98 -7.57 14.15
CA ASP A 141 19.97 -7.33 13.08
C ASP A 141 19.68 -6.03 12.30
N MET A 142 18.50 -5.46 12.51
CA MET A 142 18.04 -4.18 11.93
C MET A 142 17.25 -3.38 12.99
N ASP A 143 17.49 -2.07 13.07
CA ASP A 143 16.79 -1.20 13.99
C ASP A 143 15.44 -0.75 13.42
N TYR A 144 15.38 -0.40 12.10
CA TYR A 144 14.21 0.17 11.45
C TYR A 144 13.99 -0.41 10.05
N ALA A 145 12.73 -0.54 9.65
CA ALA A 145 12.37 -0.97 8.30
C ALA A 145 11.21 -0.14 7.75
N PHE A 146 11.29 0.24 6.47
CA PHE A 146 10.14 0.81 5.78
C PHE A 146 9.17 -0.30 5.41
N GLU A 147 7.94 -0.17 5.88
CA GLU A 147 6.90 -1.17 5.76
C GLU A 147 5.52 -0.56 5.54
N TYR A 148 4.56 -1.40 5.16
CA TYR A 148 3.17 -1.03 5.22
C TYR A 148 2.66 -1.06 6.66
N ARG A 149 1.85 -0.07 7.02
CA ARG A 149 1.18 0.01 8.32
C ARG A 149 0.43 -1.28 8.67
N SER A 150 -0.26 -1.88 7.69
CA SER A 150 -0.98 -3.13 7.90
C SER A 150 -0.05 -4.29 8.28
N VAL A 151 1.13 -4.36 7.68
CA VAL A 151 2.13 -5.41 7.99
C VAL A 151 2.66 -5.21 9.40
N ALA A 152 3.04 -3.99 9.77
CA ALA A 152 3.52 -3.68 11.12
C ALA A 152 2.48 -4.04 12.18
N VAL A 153 1.20 -3.68 11.99
CA VAL A 153 0.09 -4.01 12.90
C VAL A 153 -0.11 -5.53 13.01
N GLN A 154 -0.13 -6.24 11.88
CA GLN A 154 -0.38 -7.69 11.85
C GLN A 154 0.72 -8.51 12.50
N HIS A 155 1.95 -8.01 12.50
CA HIS A 155 3.09 -8.64 13.16
C HIS A 155 3.37 -8.10 14.57
N GLY A 156 2.54 -7.17 15.08
CA GLY A 156 2.67 -6.63 16.43
C GLY A 156 3.93 -5.77 16.64
N LEU A 157 4.49 -5.23 15.55
CA LEU A 157 5.63 -4.33 15.61
C LEU A 157 5.20 -2.94 16.07
N LYS A 158 6.09 -2.23 16.74
CA LYS A 158 5.96 -0.78 16.85
C LYS A 158 6.19 -0.13 15.48
N PHE A 159 5.61 1.00 15.27
CA PHE A 159 5.86 1.77 14.06
C PHE A 159 5.67 3.28 14.30
N LEU A 160 6.44 4.05 13.55
CA LEU A 160 6.29 5.47 13.44
C LEU A 160 5.38 5.80 12.26
N GLU A 161 4.27 6.48 12.52
CA GLU A 161 3.46 7.05 11.45
C GLU A 161 4.16 8.28 10.87
N LEU A 162 4.37 8.27 9.55
CA LEU A 162 4.92 9.39 8.81
C LEU A 162 3.82 10.41 8.49
N PRO A 163 4.16 11.69 8.27
CA PRO A 163 3.19 12.71 7.83
C PRO A 163 2.38 12.25 6.61
N GLU A 164 1.10 12.62 6.58
CA GLU A 164 0.17 12.23 5.49
C GLU A 164 0.64 12.71 4.12
N GLU A 165 1.40 13.80 4.06
CA GLU A 165 1.99 14.35 2.85
C GLU A 165 3.04 13.43 2.22
N ILE A 166 3.63 12.50 2.97
CA ILE A 166 4.71 11.64 2.46
C ILE A 166 4.42 10.14 2.56
N ASN A 167 3.45 9.72 3.38
CA ASN A 167 3.20 8.30 3.68
C ASN A 167 2.34 7.56 2.64
N LEU A 168 1.93 8.23 1.58
CA LEU A 168 1.11 7.69 0.47
C LEU A 168 -0.28 7.20 0.89
N SER A 169 -0.88 7.72 1.98
CA SER A 169 -2.17 7.22 2.47
C SER A 169 -3.38 8.00 1.97
N MET A 170 -3.20 9.29 1.60
CA MET A 170 -4.31 10.22 1.40
C MET A 170 -4.54 10.57 -0.06
N VAL A 171 -5.78 10.45 -0.51
CA VAL A 171 -6.18 10.85 -1.87
C VAL A 171 -6.02 12.35 -2.07
N GLU A 172 -6.23 13.14 -1.02
CA GLU A 172 -6.08 14.60 -1.01
C GLU A 172 -4.67 15.06 -1.35
N HIS A 173 -3.66 14.23 -1.03
CA HIS A 173 -2.26 14.50 -1.32
C HIS A 173 -1.77 13.87 -2.64
N ALA A 174 -2.66 13.29 -3.45
CA ALA A 174 -2.29 12.62 -4.70
C ALA A 174 -1.44 13.51 -5.64
N GLY A 175 -1.77 14.81 -5.72
CA GLY A 175 -1.00 15.78 -6.52
C GLY A 175 0.42 15.99 -6.02
N PHE A 176 0.65 15.91 -4.70
CA PHE A 176 1.99 15.97 -4.12
C PHE A 176 2.75 14.67 -4.34
N TYR A 177 2.09 13.51 -4.13
CA TYR A 177 2.70 12.20 -4.35
C TYR A 177 3.21 11.99 -5.77
N GLN A 178 2.51 12.56 -6.78
CA GLN A 178 2.92 12.45 -8.20
C GLN A 178 4.27 13.10 -8.51
N GLN A 179 4.82 13.90 -7.63
CA GLN A 179 6.15 14.50 -7.80
C GLN A 179 7.26 13.46 -7.56
N ALA A 180 6.97 12.38 -6.84
CA ALA A 180 7.90 11.29 -6.64
C ALA A 180 7.77 10.25 -7.77
N THR A 181 8.91 9.86 -8.35
CA THR A 181 8.96 8.85 -9.42
C THR A 181 10.13 7.90 -9.22
N VAL A 182 9.93 6.64 -9.56
CA VAL A 182 10.98 5.60 -9.50
C VAL A 182 11.03 4.86 -10.84
N GLU A 183 12.23 4.73 -11.40
CA GLU A 183 12.45 3.88 -12.56
C GLU A 183 12.72 2.44 -12.11
N LEU A 184 11.94 1.52 -12.63
CA LEU A 184 12.06 0.08 -12.39
C LEU A 184 12.41 -0.65 -13.68
N SER A 185 12.86 -1.89 -13.57
CA SER A 185 12.99 -2.80 -14.70
C SER A 185 11.64 -3.01 -15.38
N GLY A 186 11.60 -2.87 -16.69
CA GLY A 186 10.40 -3.11 -17.48
C GLY A 186 10.17 -4.60 -17.77
N THR A 187 9.11 -4.90 -18.51
CA THR A 187 8.75 -6.29 -18.87
C THR A 187 9.65 -6.91 -19.92
N GLU A 188 10.30 -6.09 -20.75
CA GLU A 188 11.26 -6.56 -21.74
C GLU A 188 12.70 -6.41 -21.23
N PRO A 189 13.62 -7.31 -21.58
CA PRO A 189 15.02 -7.21 -21.16
C PRO A 189 15.64 -5.85 -21.53
N GLY A 190 16.12 -5.12 -20.50
CA GLY A 190 16.74 -3.80 -20.67
C GLY A 190 15.76 -2.62 -20.80
N SER A 191 14.45 -2.89 -20.84
CA SER A 191 13.45 -1.80 -20.79
C SER A 191 13.27 -1.27 -19.35
N LYS A 192 12.80 -0.03 -19.24
CA LYS A 192 12.46 0.62 -17.97
C LYS A 192 10.99 0.96 -17.93
N ALA A 193 10.43 0.95 -16.71
CA ALA A 193 9.07 1.37 -16.41
C ALA A 193 9.10 2.39 -15.28
N THR A 194 8.58 3.58 -15.53
CA THR A 194 8.46 4.61 -14.49
C THR A 194 7.22 4.37 -13.65
N LYS A 195 7.40 4.33 -12.33
CA LYS A 195 6.31 4.38 -11.35
C LYS A 195 6.21 5.80 -10.81
N THR A 196 4.99 6.29 -10.75
CA THR A 196 4.67 7.60 -10.17
C THR A 196 3.93 7.42 -8.85
N GLY A 197 4.24 8.24 -7.87
CA GLY A 197 3.63 8.21 -6.55
C GLY A 197 2.12 8.41 -6.62
N LYS A 198 1.38 7.59 -5.88
CA LYS A 198 -0.07 7.65 -5.77
C LYS A 198 -0.54 7.09 -4.43
N PRO A 199 -1.77 7.44 -3.99
CA PRO A 199 -2.33 6.89 -2.76
C PRO A 199 -2.44 5.37 -2.80
N ILE A 200 -2.20 4.75 -1.63
CA ILE A 200 -2.38 3.31 -1.43
C ILE A 200 -3.83 3.08 -1.00
N VAL A 201 -4.72 2.86 -1.96
CA VAL A 201 -6.15 2.69 -1.75
C VAL A 201 -6.61 1.34 -2.29
N TYR A 202 -7.39 0.64 -1.49
CA TYR A 202 -7.98 -0.65 -1.83
C TYR A 202 -9.32 -0.45 -2.54
N GLY A 203 -9.49 -1.14 -3.66
CA GLY A 203 -10.73 -1.20 -4.41
C GLY A 203 -11.38 -2.56 -4.36
N ILE A 204 -12.70 -2.60 -4.44
CA ILE A 204 -13.48 -3.83 -4.61
C ILE A 204 -14.51 -3.65 -5.71
N THR A 205 -14.68 -4.70 -6.52
CA THR A 205 -15.72 -4.75 -7.55
C THR A 205 -16.39 -6.11 -7.62
N LEU A 206 -17.63 -6.13 -8.10
CA LEU A 206 -18.36 -7.32 -8.47
C LEU A 206 -18.19 -7.56 -9.97
N LEU A 207 -17.81 -8.78 -10.35
CA LEU A 207 -17.71 -9.15 -11.75
C LEU A 207 -19.10 -9.29 -12.39
N LYS A 208 -19.21 -8.96 -13.68
CA LYS A 208 -20.48 -9.06 -14.44
C LYS A 208 -21.04 -10.46 -14.47
N ASP A 209 -20.14 -11.44 -14.64
CA ASP A 209 -20.48 -12.87 -14.74
C ASP A 209 -20.38 -13.59 -13.40
N ALA A 210 -20.49 -12.86 -12.27
CA ALA A 210 -20.41 -13.41 -10.92
C ALA A 210 -21.46 -14.52 -10.70
N PRO A 211 -21.04 -15.78 -10.45
CA PRO A 211 -21.96 -16.90 -10.29
C PRO A 211 -22.83 -16.81 -9.02
N HIS A 212 -22.32 -16.15 -7.97
CA HIS A 212 -23.01 -16.03 -6.66
C HIS A 212 -23.27 -14.57 -6.31
N ARG A 213 -23.85 -13.82 -7.24
CA ARG A 213 -24.04 -12.36 -7.18
C ARG A 213 -24.66 -11.86 -5.87
N GLU A 214 -25.68 -12.51 -5.34
CA GLU A 214 -26.36 -12.09 -4.10
C GLU A 214 -25.42 -12.21 -2.88
N ALA A 215 -24.72 -13.34 -2.76
CA ALA A 215 -23.76 -13.57 -1.68
C ALA A 215 -22.56 -12.58 -1.77
N ALA A 216 -22.10 -12.29 -2.97
CA ALA A 216 -21.04 -11.31 -3.21
C ALA A 216 -21.47 -9.91 -2.81
N LEU A 217 -22.66 -9.47 -3.17
CA LEU A 217 -23.21 -8.18 -2.76
C LEU A 217 -23.39 -8.08 -1.24
N ALA A 218 -23.84 -9.15 -0.59
CA ALA A 218 -23.92 -9.20 0.87
C ALA A 218 -22.54 -9.06 1.52
N PHE A 219 -21.50 -9.69 0.95
CA PHE A 219 -20.13 -9.52 1.41
C PHE A 219 -19.62 -8.07 1.23
N VAL A 220 -19.86 -7.44 0.08
CA VAL A 220 -19.49 -6.04 -0.15
C VAL A 220 -20.17 -5.13 0.88
N SER A 221 -21.49 -5.31 1.09
CA SER A 221 -22.26 -4.55 2.09
C SER A 221 -21.69 -4.72 3.51
N PHE A 222 -21.30 -5.97 3.87
CA PHE A 222 -20.63 -6.25 5.14
C PHE A 222 -19.26 -5.53 5.23
N LEU A 223 -18.43 -5.63 4.19
CA LEU A 223 -17.08 -5.08 4.17
C LEU A 223 -17.06 -3.56 4.36
N ILE A 224 -17.97 -2.84 3.67
CA ILE A 224 -18.07 -1.37 3.77
C ILE A 224 -18.97 -0.93 4.93
N GLY A 225 -19.64 -1.84 5.60
CA GLY A 225 -20.44 -1.61 6.80
C GLY A 225 -19.59 -1.52 8.08
N PRO A 226 -20.21 -1.16 9.23
CA PRO A 226 -19.48 -0.89 10.48
C PRO A 226 -18.59 -2.05 10.95
N ASP A 227 -19.06 -3.29 10.83
CA ASP A 227 -18.31 -4.47 11.28
C ASP A 227 -17.07 -4.74 10.40
N GLY A 228 -17.23 -4.67 9.08
CA GLY A 228 -16.13 -4.83 8.13
C GLY A 228 -15.10 -3.71 8.30
N GLN A 229 -15.54 -2.47 8.42
CA GLN A 229 -14.68 -1.32 8.67
C GLN A 229 -13.88 -1.47 9.99
N ALA A 230 -14.52 -1.96 11.06
CA ALA A 230 -13.85 -2.24 12.33
C ALA A 230 -12.78 -3.35 12.19
N ILE A 231 -13.04 -4.36 11.37
CA ILE A 231 -12.05 -5.40 11.06
C ILE A 231 -10.87 -4.81 10.29
N MET A 232 -11.12 -4.04 9.22
CA MET A 232 -10.07 -3.40 8.44
C MET A 232 -9.18 -2.50 9.31
N ALA A 233 -9.78 -1.67 10.16
CA ALA A 233 -9.05 -0.81 11.09
C ALA A 233 -8.13 -1.62 12.02
N ARG A 234 -8.65 -2.71 12.63
CA ARG A 234 -7.85 -3.59 13.51
C ARG A 234 -6.69 -4.28 12.78
N GLN A 235 -6.83 -4.51 11.48
CA GLN A 235 -5.79 -5.11 10.65
C GLN A 235 -4.79 -4.08 10.09
N GLY A 236 -4.82 -2.84 10.58
CA GLY A 236 -3.91 -1.79 10.16
C GLY A 236 -4.21 -1.18 8.80
N GLN A 237 -5.41 -1.41 8.27
CA GLN A 237 -5.91 -0.84 7.02
C GLN A 237 -7.04 0.14 7.32
N PRO A 238 -6.75 1.45 7.51
CA PRO A 238 -7.77 2.44 7.85
C PRO A 238 -8.91 2.44 6.81
N PRO A 239 -10.17 2.29 7.21
CA PRO A 239 -11.30 2.33 6.28
C PRO A 239 -11.51 3.75 5.75
N ILE A 240 -12.08 3.84 4.56
CA ILE A 240 -12.62 5.08 3.98
C ILE A 240 -14.10 5.13 4.36
N ILE A 241 -14.50 6.14 5.13
CA ILE A 241 -15.85 6.26 5.71
C ILE A 241 -16.47 7.62 5.37
N PRO A 242 -17.57 7.66 4.61
CA PRO A 242 -18.14 6.56 3.83
C PRO A 242 -17.19 6.12 2.72
N ALA A 243 -17.30 4.85 2.29
CA ALA A 243 -16.53 4.36 1.14
C ALA A 243 -16.81 5.22 -0.11
N THR A 244 -15.87 5.32 -1.02
CA THR A 244 -15.98 6.18 -2.21
C THR A 244 -16.23 5.34 -3.46
N CYS A 245 -17.17 5.76 -4.32
CA CYS A 245 -17.42 5.12 -5.60
C CYS A 245 -17.72 6.16 -6.69
N PRO A 246 -16.80 6.41 -7.63
CA PRO A 246 -17.07 7.33 -8.76
C PRO A 246 -18.31 6.93 -9.58
N GLN A 247 -18.60 5.62 -9.64
CA GLN A 247 -19.75 5.06 -10.37
C GLN A 247 -20.99 4.85 -9.46
N LYS A 248 -21.16 5.62 -8.39
CA LYS A 248 -22.26 5.48 -7.42
C LYS A 248 -23.65 5.37 -8.08
N GLY A 249 -23.88 6.08 -9.19
CA GLY A 249 -25.18 6.09 -9.88
C GLY A 249 -25.66 4.72 -10.36
N ILE A 250 -24.74 3.81 -10.68
CA ILE A 250 -25.05 2.46 -11.21
C ILE A 250 -24.88 1.35 -10.17
N LEU A 251 -24.54 1.70 -8.93
CA LEU A 251 -24.47 0.70 -7.85
C LEU A 251 -25.84 0.07 -7.59
N PRO A 252 -25.86 -1.19 -7.17
CA PRO A 252 -27.05 -1.79 -6.57
C PRO A 252 -27.56 -0.97 -5.38
N ASP A 253 -28.88 -0.88 -5.22
CA ASP A 253 -29.51 -0.04 -4.18
C ASP A 253 -29.00 -0.38 -2.76
N LEU A 254 -28.71 -1.65 -2.50
CA LEU A 254 -28.13 -2.12 -1.25
C LEU A 254 -26.85 -1.40 -0.84
N LEU A 255 -26.06 -0.93 -1.81
CA LEU A 255 -24.75 -0.32 -1.57
C LEU A 255 -24.75 1.22 -1.63
N LYS A 256 -25.78 1.82 -2.26
CA LYS A 256 -25.79 3.26 -2.54
C LYS A 256 -25.71 4.15 -1.30
N ASP A 257 -26.36 3.72 -0.21
CA ASP A 257 -26.42 4.51 1.03
C ASP A 257 -25.11 4.43 1.85
N ALA A 258 -24.29 3.42 1.59
CA ALA A 258 -23.03 3.18 2.29
C ALA A 258 -21.81 3.85 1.61
N VAL A 259 -22.00 4.51 0.45
CA VAL A 259 -20.91 5.14 -0.31
C VAL A 259 -21.19 6.61 -0.60
N GLN A 260 -20.14 7.40 -0.81
CA GLN A 260 -20.18 8.79 -1.28
C GLN A 260 -19.72 8.93 -2.72
#